data_6edd42dffa4fc14fa999a077d67bca7f
#
_entry.id   6edd42dffa4fc14fa999a077d67bca7f
#
_cell.length_a   1.000
_cell.length_b   1.000
_cell.length_c   1.000
_cell.angle_alpha   90.00
_cell.angle_beta   90.00
_cell.angle_gamma   90.00
#
_symmetry.space_group_name_H-M   'P 1'
#
loop_
_entity.id
_entity.type
_entity.pdbx_description
1 polymer ?
#
loop_
_entity_poly.entity_id
_entity_poly.type
_entity_poly.pdbx_seq_one_letter_code
_entity_poly.pdbx_strand_id
1 'polypeptide(L)'
;MIHLNKYQFQAKFASKFVVFLPLITMATLTSPAISKTLKPSANSQIFNAKGELVGTATFTQSASGVKVTLQVQKLAQGEHMVHLHENGKCEAPDFKSAGHHFDPKRSPVDDSHDRSLHHMHNKHHHHTHYKHEDMKHGSDQHKPAGDLPNIMVKQDGSGTLTATLPELTLGTGRNSLLKQGGTAIVIHAGANGKSTIPNVDYKTRIACGVVKPQ
;
A
#
# COMPACT_ATOMS: atom_id res chain seq x y z
N MET A 1 -78.83 60.20 -47.18
CA MET A 1 -78.98 61.64 -46.83
C MET A 1 -77.72 62.02 -46.03
N ILE A 2 -76.97 62.93 -46.62
CA ILE A 2 -76.31 64.09 -46.02
C ILE A 2 -75.08 63.74 -45.12
N HIS A 3 -73.85 63.89 -45.66
CA HIS A 3 -72.91 65.03 -45.51
C HIS A 3 -72.31 65.17 -44.10
N LEU A 4 -71.13 65.46 -43.88
CA LEU A 4 -69.96 66.24 -44.33
C LEU A 4 -68.79 65.93 -43.37
N ASN A 5 -67.62 65.65 -43.78
CA ASN A 5 -66.45 66.47 -44.05
C ASN A 5 -65.99 67.36 -42.85
N LYS A 6 -64.76 67.15 -42.40
CA LYS A 6 -63.70 68.17 -42.52
C LYS A 6 -62.47 67.90 -41.58
N TYR A 7 -61.37 67.84 -42.26
CA TYR A 7 -60.14 68.58 -42.01
C TYR A 7 -59.35 68.37 -40.68
N GLN A 8 -58.18 67.73 -40.87
CA GLN A 8 -56.87 68.36 -40.67
C GLN A 8 -56.49 68.82 -39.26
N PHE A 9 -55.48 68.28 -38.72
CA PHE A 9 -54.31 69.06 -38.37
C PHE A 9 -53.09 68.16 -38.12
N GLN A 10 -52.04 68.47 -38.82
CA GLN A 10 -50.71 67.88 -38.64
C GLN A 10 -50.06 68.44 -37.38
N ALA A 11 -49.42 67.57 -36.57
CA ALA A 11 -48.39 68.03 -35.69
C ALA A 11 -47.27 66.98 -35.70
N LYS A 12 -46.20 67.31 -36.36
CA LYS A 12 -44.92 66.57 -36.34
C LYS A 12 -44.27 66.82 -34.99
N PHE A 13 -44.16 65.78 -34.16
CA PHE A 13 -43.18 65.76 -33.05
C PHE A 13 -42.18 64.63 -33.32
N ALA A 14 -41.02 65.00 -33.78
CA ALA A 14 -39.85 64.14 -33.85
C ALA A 14 -39.28 64.01 -32.44
N SER A 15 -39.68 63.01 -31.74
CA SER A 15 -39.00 62.62 -30.45
C SER A 15 -37.93 61.63 -30.77
N LYS A 16 -36.66 62.04 -30.65
CA LYS A 16 -35.49 61.19 -30.69
C LYS A 16 -35.45 60.34 -29.43
N PHE A 17 -35.95 59.11 -29.46
CA PHE A 17 -35.75 58.18 -28.45
C PHE A 17 -34.29 57.63 -28.57
N VAL A 18 -33.43 58.12 -27.70
CA VAL A 18 -32.10 57.53 -27.47
C VAL A 18 -32.35 56.27 -26.65
N VAL A 19 -32.35 55.15 -27.32
CA VAL A 19 -32.36 53.81 -26.63
C VAL A 19 -30.98 53.59 -26.03
N PHE A 20 -30.86 53.85 -24.72
CA PHE A 20 -29.72 53.36 -23.92
C PHE A 20 -29.88 51.87 -23.77
N LEU A 21 -29.13 51.09 -24.54
CA LEU A 21 -29.00 49.64 -24.34
C LEU A 21 -28.02 49.42 -23.19
N PRO A 22 -28.46 48.90 -22.02
CA PRO A 22 -27.51 48.55 -20.97
C PRO A 22 -26.65 47.37 -21.44
N LEU A 23 -25.35 47.59 -21.52
CA LEU A 23 -24.37 46.55 -21.76
C LEU A 23 -24.32 45.66 -20.50
N ILE A 24 -25.10 44.58 -20.50
CA ILE A 24 -25.02 43.56 -19.42
C ILE A 24 -23.74 42.79 -19.66
N THR A 25 -22.65 43.14 -18.98
CA THR A 25 -21.44 42.35 -18.89
C THR A 25 -21.75 41.13 -18.05
N MET A 26 -22.01 40.00 -18.71
CA MET A 26 -22.03 38.68 -18.01
C MET A 26 -20.62 38.39 -17.54
N ALA A 27 -20.36 38.60 -16.25
CA ALA A 27 -19.18 38.08 -15.57
C ALA A 27 -19.32 36.58 -15.47
N THR A 28 -18.61 35.84 -16.32
CA THR A 28 -18.51 34.38 -16.21
C THR A 28 -17.69 34.06 -14.95
N LEU A 29 -18.39 33.67 -13.89
CA LEU A 29 -17.76 33.05 -12.70
C LEU A 29 -17.18 31.72 -13.11
N THR A 30 -15.91 31.70 -13.52
CA THR A 30 -15.15 30.47 -13.69
C THR A 30 -14.80 29.95 -12.29
N SER A 31 -15.63 29.06 -11.78
CA SER A 31 -15.27 28.28 -10.56
C SER A 31 -14.01 27.47 -10.84
N PRO A 32 -12.95 27.59 -10.03
CA PRO A 32 -11.79 26.72 -10.16
C PRO A 32 -12.25 25.29 -9.90
N ALA A 33 -12.18 24.43 -10.89
CA ALA A 33 -12.36 23.01 -10.72
C ALA A 33 -11.25 22.51 -9.82
N ILE A 34 -11.56 22.17 -8.55
CA ILE A 34 -10.64 21.52 -7.63
C ILE A 34 -10.45 20.10 -8.17
N SER A 35 -9.41 19.91 -8.97
CA SER A 35 -8.98 18.57 -9.40
C SER A 35 -8.49 17.82 -8.16
N LYS A 36 -9.33 16.95 -7.60
CA LYS A 36 -8.97 16.05 -6.53
C LYS A 36 -8.01 14.99 -7.14
N THR A 37 -6.71 15.22 -7.03
CA THR A 37 -5.71 14.22 -7.40
C THR A 37 -5.92 12.99 -6.52
N LEU A 38 -6.39 11.89 -7.12
CA LEU A 38 -6.51 10.60 -6.45
C LEU A 38 -5.10 10.16 -6.07
N LYS A 39 -4.89 9.89 -4.79
CA LYS A 39 -3.62 9.33 -4.31
C LYS A 39 -3.53 7.89 -4.79
N PRO A 40 -2.36 7.45 -5.29
CA PRO A 40 -2.16 6.05 -5.62
C PRO A 40 -2.54 5.15 -4.44
N SER A 41 -3.30 4.10 -4.73
CA SER A 41 -3.75 3.13 -3.75
C SER A 41 -3.59 1.70 -4.27
N ALA A 42 -3.42 0.77 -3.34
CA ALA A 42 -3.35 -0.65 -3.61
C ALA A 42 -4.10 -1.41 -2.51
N ASN A 43 -4.47 -2.64 -2.78
CA ASN A 43 -5.13 -3.50 -1.82
C ASN A 43 -4.57 -4.92 -1.85
N SER A 44 -4.92 -5.70 -0.83
CA SER A 44 -4.60 -7.11 -0.75
C SER A 44 -5.73 -7.83 -0.02
N GLN A 45 -6.22 -8.91 -0.58
CA GLN A 45 -7.02 -9.92 0.10
C GLN A 45 -6.08 -10.98 0.63
N ILE A 46 -6.21 -11.33 1.91
CA ILE A 46 -5.29 -12.21 2.63
C ILE A 46 -6.00 -13.52 2.92
N PHE A 47 -5.41 -14.62 2.46
CA PHE A 47 -5.96 -15.95 2.59
C PHE A 47 -5.05 -16.83 3.44
N ASN A 48 -5.64 -17.73 4.22
CA ASN A 48 -4.90 -18.79 4.92
C ASN A 48 -4.58 -19.96 3.97
N ALA A 49 -3.86 -20.96 4.48
CA ALA A 49 -3.46 -22.14 3.70
C ALA A 49 -4.63 -22.99 3.17
N LYS A 50 -5.85 -22.79 3.73
CA LYS A 50 -7.08 -23.45 3.27
C LYS A 50 -7.82 -22.66 2.19
N GLY A 51 -7.31 -21.47 1.81
CA GLY A 51 -7.98 -20.56 0.88
C GLY A 51 -9.11 -19.74 1.48
N GLU A 52 -9.24 -19.68 2.82
CA GLU A 52 -10.23 -18.87 3.49
C GLU A 52 -9.75 -17.43 3.60
N LEU A 53 -10.60 -16.47 3.29
CA LEU A 53 -10.33 -15.04 3.49
C LEU A 53 -10.25 -14.74 4.99
N VAL A 54 -9.08 -14.31 5.44
CA VAL A 54 -8.79 -14.00 6.84
C VAL A 54 -8.37 -12.54 7.07
N GLY A 55 -8.29 -11.74 6.03
CA GLY A 55 -7.97 -10.33 6.18
C GLY A 55 -7.94 -9.55 4.87
N THR A 56 -7.85 -8.23 5.03
CA THR A 56 -7.65 -7.28 3.94
C THR A 56 -6.63 -6.23 4.35
N ALA A 57 -5.81 -5.80 3.41
CA ALA A 57 -4.91 -4.67 3.61
C ALA A 57 -5.16 -3.60 2.55
N THR A 58 -5.16 -2.34 2.96
CA THR A 58 -5.20 -1.18 2.09
C THR A 58 -3.90 -0.41 2.21
N PHE A 59 -3.35 -0.03 1.07
CA PHE A 59 -2.12 0.75 0.96
C PHE A 59 -2.45 2.08 0.29
N THR A 60 -2.01 3.18 0.88
CA THR A 60 -2.27 4.52 0.35
C THR A 60 -0.98 5.32 0.34
N GLN A 61 -0.63 5.89 -0.82
CA GLN A 61 0.53 6.76 -0.93
C GLN A 61 0.30 8.05 -0.15
N SER A 62 1.26 8.44 0.66
CA SER A 62 1.31 9.71 1.36
C SER A 62 2.66 10.41 1.15
N ALA A 63 2.78 11.66 1.60
CA ALA A 63 4.06 12.37 1.56
C ALA A 63 5.13 11.72 2.46
N SER A 64 4.71 11.01 3.51
CA SER A 64 5.60 10.31 4.47
C SER A 64 5.84 8.83 4.12
N GLY A 65 5.48 8.36 2.92
CA GLY A 65 5.62 6.97 2.50
C GLY A 65 4.29 6.28 2.25
N VAL A 66 4.23 4.97 2.39
CA VAL A 66 3.02 4.17 2.20
C VAL A 66 2.34 3.92 3.55
N LYS A 67 1.12 4.43 3.70
CA LYS A 67 0.25 4.07 4.84
C LYS A 67 -0.40 2.73 4.56
N VAL A 68 -0.25 1.80 5.50
CA VAL A 68 -0.87 0.47 5.48
C VAL A 68 -1.94 0.42 6.56
N THR A 69 -3.13 -0.07 6.20
CA THR A 69 -4.18 -0.43 7.14
C THR A 69 -4.54 -1.89 6.89
N LEU A 70 -4.26 -2.74 7.88
CA LEU A 70 -4.53 -4.17 7.87
C LEU A 70 -5.68 -4.48 8.82
N GLN A 71 -6.66 -5.22 8.35
CA GLN A 71 -7.75 -5.78 9.15
C GLN A 71 -7.75 -7.29 9.00
N VAL A 72 -7.78 -8.00 10.10
CA VAL A 72 -7.80 -9.47 10.12
C VAL A 72 -8.99 -9.98 10.90
N GLN A 73 -9.38 -11.22 10.61
CA GLN A 73 -10.41 -11.99 11.27
C GLN A 73 -10.09 -13.48 11.21
N LYS A 74 -10.69 -14.28 12.08
CA LYS A 74 -10.50 -15.73 12.11
C LYS A 74 -9.04 -16.18 12.33
N LEU A 75 -8.23 -15.33 12.95
CA LEU A 75 -6.87 -15.70 13.39
C LEU A 75 -6.86 -16.12 14.85
N ALA A 76 -5.85 -16.86 15.25
CA ALA A 76 -5.64 -17.21 16.66
C ALA A 76 -5.39 -15.94 17.48
N GLN A 77 -5.91 -15.89 18.71
CA GLN A 77 -5.67 -14.79 19.65
C GLN A 77 -4.19 -14.66 19.98
N GLY A 78 -3.68 -13.44 20.00
CA GLY A 78 -2.32 -13.12 20.42
C GLY A 78 -1.60 -12.20 19.43
N GLU A 79 -0.30 -12.11 19.60
CA GLU A 79 0.56 -11.24 18.79
C GLU A 79 1.13 -11.99 17.60
N HIS A 80 1.00 -11.40 16.41
CA HIS A 80 1.50 -11.97 15.16
C HIS A 80 2.42 -10.99 14.44
N MET A 81 3.55 -11.48 13.93
CA MET A 81 4.40 -10.71 13.02
C MET A 81 3.69 -10.53 11.68
N VAL A 82 3.88 -9.35 11.09
CA VAL A 82 3.38 -8.98 9.76
C VAL A 82 4.51 -8.39 8.95
N HIS A 83 4.77 -8.94 7.77
CA HIS A 83 5.81 -8.42 6.89
C HIS A 83 5.34 -8.31 5.45
N LEU A 84 5.88 -7.34 4.72
CA LEU A 84 5.84 -7.34 3.27
C LEU A 84 6.99 -8.20 2.74
N HIS A 85 6.69 -9.04 1.76
CA HIS A 85 7.63 -9.95 1.11
C HIS A 85 7.89 -9.54 -0.34
N GLU A 86 9.05 -9.92 -0.87
CA GLU A 86 9.60 -9.41 -2.13
C GLU A 86 8.91 -9.89 -3.40
N ASN A 87 8.15 -10.99 -3.34
CA ASN A 87 7.43 -11.56 -4.47
C ASN A 87 5.92 -11.47 -4.28
N GLY A 88 5.20 -11.05 -5.32
CA GLY A 88 3.74 -11.04 -5.37
C GLY A 88 3.14 -12.43 -5.61
N LYS A 89 3.54 -13.42 -4.79
CA LYS A 89 3.10 -14.81 -4.87
C LYS A 89 2.71 -15.34 -3.50
N CYS A 90 1.60 -16.08 -3.42
CA CYS A 90 1.06 -16.64 -2.18
C CYS A 90 0.65 -18.10 -2.41
N GLU A 91 1.61 -18.98 -2.74
CA GLU A 91 1.33 -20.39 -2.97
C GLU A 91 1.26 -21.13 -1.62
N ALA A 92 0.07 -21.72 -1.35
CA ALA A 92 -0.17 -22.55 -0.18
C ALA A 92 0.57 -23.89 -0.28
N PRO A 93 0.86 -24.58 0.84
CA PRO A 93 0.42 -24.23 2.20
C PRO A 93 1.38 -23.33 2.97
N ASP A 94 2.64 -23.21 2.57
CA ASP A 94 3.72 -22.60 3.36
C ASP A 94 4.08 -21.16 2.93
N PHE A 95 3.50 -20.67 1.84
CA PHE A 95 3.69 -19.32 1.29
C PHE A 95 5.16 -18.93 1.07
N LYS A 96 6.06 -19.92 0.90
CA LYS A 96 7.49 -19.69 0.62
C LYS A 96 7.71 -18.95 -0.70
N SER A 97 6.76 -19.07 -1.65
CA SER A 97 6.80 -18.35 -2.92
C SER A 97 6.80 -16.83 -2.78
N ALA A 98 6.35 -16.29 -1.64
CA ALA A 98 6.46 -14.86 -1.32
C ALA A 98 7.92 -14.37 -1.18
N GLY A 99 8.90 -15.27 -1.01
CA GLY A 99 10.32 -14.93 -0.90
C GLY A 99 10.72 -14.43 0.49
N HIS A 100 11.74 -13.56 0.52
CA HIS A 100 12.25 -12.92 1.74
C HIS A 100 11.45 -11.66 2.10
N HIS A 101 11.75 -11.06 3.26
CA HIS A 101 11.21 -9.74 3.62
C HIS A 101 11.60 -8.72 2.56
N PHE A 102 10.67 -7.84 2.20
CA PHE A 102 10.92 -6.82 1.20
C PHE A 102 11.85 -5.74 1.74
N ASP A 103 13.05 -5.72 1.21
CA ASP A 103 14.07 -4.74 1.54
C ASP A 103 14.74 -4.21 0.26
N PRO A 104 14.38 -3.00 -0.20
CA PRO A 104 14.99 -2.39 -1.37
C PRO A 104 16.49 -2.12 -1.25
N LYS A 105 17.02 -2.09 -0.01
CA LYS A 105 18.45 -1.85 0.27
C LYS A 105 19.26 -3.15 0.29
N ARG A 106 18.60 -4.30 0.34
CA ARG A 106 19.27 -5.60 0.35
C ARG A 106 20.07 -5.78 -0.94
N SER A 107 21.35 -6.12 -0.79
CA SER A 107 22.23 -6.43 -1.91
C SER A 107 21.97 -7.83 -2.43
N PRO A 108 22.00 -8.08 -3.76
CA PRO A 108 21.91 -9.44 -4.32
C PRO A 108 23.05 -10.37 -3.83
N VAL A 109 24.14 -9.80 -3.33
CA VAL A 109 25.29 -10.57 -2.80
C VAL A 109 24.95 -11.30 -1.50
N ASP A 110 24.02 -10.75 -0.71
CA ASP A 110 23.62 -11.33 0.59
C ASP A 110 22.84 -12.64 0.44
N ASP A 111 22.22 -12.89 -0.73
CA ASP A 111 21.50 -14.13 -1.01
C ASP A 111 22.42 -15.33 -1.23
N SER A 112 23.72 -15.12 -1.53
CA SER A 112 24.66 -16.19 -1.79
C SER A 112 25.15 -16.87 -0.50
N HIS A 113 25.17 -16.16 0.62
CA HIS A 113 25.60 -16.69 1.92
C HIS A 113 24.54 -17.54 2.60
N ASP A 114 23.24 -17.21 2.43
CA ASP A 114 22.14 -17.98 3.05
C ASP A 114 21.96 -19.37 2.40
N ARG A 115 22.26 -19.50 1.10
CA ARG A 115 22.22 -20.79 0.40
C ARG A 115 23.39 -21.71 0.75
N SER A 116 24.53 -21.17 1.22
CA SER A 116 25.73 -21.92 1.53
C SER A 116 25.65 -22.64 2.86
N LEU A 117 24.85 -22.15 3.82
CA LEU A 117 24.78 -22.73 5.17
C LEU A 117 23.92 -23.99 5.29
N HIS A 118 23.06 -24.29 4.30
CA HIS A 118 22.22 -25.48 4.31
C HIS A 118 22.82 -26.73 3.66
N HIS A 119 24.04 -26.66 3.08
CA HIS A 119 24.65 -27.80 2.37
C HIS A 119 25.94 -28.36 2.99
N MET A 120 26.38 -27.87 4.15
CA MET A 120 27.59 -28.38 4.79
C MET A 120 27.33 -28.98 6.17
N HIS A 121 26.52 -30.02 6.24
CA HIS A 121 26.61 -31.03 7.32
C HIS A 121 26.80 -32.40 6.69
N ASN A 122 27.99 -32.66 6.20
CA ASN A 122 28.65 -33.96 6.28
C ASN A 122 29.99 -33.96 5.52
N LYS A 123 31.12 -33.87 6.22
CA LYS A 123 32.35 -34.69 6.06
C LYS A 123 33.52 -34.13 6.87
N HIS A 124 33.97 -35.00 7.77
CA HIS A 124 35.26 -35.20 8.42
C HIS A 124 36.44 -34.23 8.20
N HIS A 125 36.94 -33.73 9.37
CA HIS A 125 38.34 -33.54 9.84
C HIS A 125 39.44 -33.14 8.84
N HIS A 126 40.00 -31.93 9.07
CA HIS A 126 41.43 -31.69 9.30
C HIS A 126 41.66 -30.37 10.01
N HIS A 127 42.33 -30.42 11.18
CA HIS A 127 42.79 -29.27 11.94
C HIS A 127 43.89 -28.54 11.16
N THR A 128 43.68 -27.26 10.82
CA THR A 128 44.73 -26.27 10.67
C THR A 128 44.32 -25.01 11.40
N HIS A 129 45.11 -24.67 12.43
CA HIS A 129 45.00 -23.41 13.18
C HIS A 129 45.25 -22.22 12.24
N TYR A 130 44.19 -21.49 11.87
CA TYR A 130 44.31 -20.13 11.44
C TYR A 130 43.76 -19.23 12.56
N LYS A 131 44.64 -18.32 13.06
CA LYS A 131 44.23 -17.23 13.95
C LYS A 131 43.09 -16.46 13.30
N HIS A 132 41.90 -16.58 13.85
CA HIS A 132 40.83 -15.68 13.61
C HIS A 132 41.19 -14.33 14.27
N GLU A 133 41.64 -13.40 13.46
CA GLU A 133 41.52 -11.98 13.84
C GLU A 133 40.04 -11.64 13.81
N ASP A 134 39.54 -11.23 14.99
CA ASP A 134 38.16 -10.76 15.19
C ASP A 134 37.86 -9.57 14.25
N MET A 135 37.44 -9.84 13.03
CA MET A 135 36.68 -8.87 12.27
C MET A 135 35.33 -8.74 12.98
N LYS A 136 35.24 -7.73 13.85
CA LYS A 136 33.94 -7.18 14.29
C LYS A 136 33.21 -6.69 13.05
N HIS A 137 32.46 -7.60 12.40
CA HIS A 137 31.34 -7.18 11.58
C HIS A 137 30.33 -6.57 12.55
N GLY A 138 30.35 -5.24 12.63
CA GLY A 138 29.24 -4.49 13.19
C GLY A 138 28.00 -4.89 12.40
N SER A 139 27.21 -5.79 12.95
CA SER A 139 25.87 -6.03 12.46
C SER A 139 25.05 -4.78 12.80
N ASP A 140 25.14 -3.75 11.98
CA ASP A 140 24.04 -2.82 11.83
C ASP A 140 22.86 -3.69 11.41
N GLN A 141 22.06 -4.07 12.39
CA GLN A 141 20.83 -4.84 12.16
C GLN A 141 19.84 -3.92 11.45
N HIS A 142 20.10 -3.75 10.15
CA HIS A 142 19.18 -2.99 9.29
C HIS A 142 17.84 -3.72 9.28
N LYS A 143 16.81 -3.03 9.82
CA LYS A 143 15.44 -3.54 9.77
C LYS A 143 14.93 -3.46 8.34
N PRO A 144 14.46 -4.57 7.72
CA PRO A 144 13.88 -4.54 6.40
C PRO A 144 12.76 -3.51 6.27
N ALA A 145 12.72 -2.80 5.15
CA ALA A 145 11.73 -1.76 4.92
C ALA A 145 10.28 -2.30 4.90
N GLY A 146 10.11 -3.60 4.65
CA GLY A 146 8.82 -4.31 4.65
C GLY A 146 8.33 -4.77 6.02
N ASP A 147 9.12 -4.58 7.10
CA ASP A 147 8.71 -5.02 8.42
C ASP A 147 7.72 -4.05 9.06
N LEU A 148 6.49 -4.51 9.27
CA LEU A 148 5.47 -3.77 9.99
C LEU A 148 5.58 -4.01 11.51
N PRO A 149 4.90 -3.19 12.33
CA PRO A 149 4.62 -3.57 13.72
C PRO A 149 3.80 -4.86 13.77
N ASN A 150 3.94 -5.61 14.87
CA ASN A 150 3.12 -6.79 15.09
C ASN A 150 1.64 -6.41 15.22
N ILE A 151 0.75 -7.31 14.80
CA ILE A 151 -0.69 -7.14 14.99
C ILE A 151 -1.14 -7.91 16.23
N MET A 152 -1.93 -7.25 17.07
CA MET A 152 -2.60 -7.91 18.19
C MET A 152 -3.98 -8.41 17.75
N VAL A 153 -4.18 -9.72 17.82
CA VAL A 153 -5.45 -10.38 17.53
C VAL A 153 -6.21 -10.64 18.83
N LYS A 154 -7.46 -10.21 18.87
CA LYS A 154 -8.36 -10.37 20.01
C LYS A 154 -8.89 -11.79 20.13
N GLN A 155 -9.61 -12.08 21.21
CA GLN A 155 -10.25 -13.38 21.46
C GLN A 155 -11.29 -13.76 20.37
N ASP A 156 -11.93 -12.77 19.76
CA ASP A 156 -12.88 -12.99 18.66
C ASP A 156 -12.21 -13.27 17.30
N GLY A 157 -10.89 -13.34 17.27
CA GLY A 157 -10.09 -13.56 16.07
C GLY A 157 -9.89 -12.33 15.21
N SER A 158 -10.35 -11.14 15.67
CA SER A 158 -10.20 -9.88 14.93
C SER A 158 -8.96 -9.09 15.37
N GLY A 159 -8.39 -8.34 14.45
CA GLY A 159 -7.29 -7.41 14.73
C GLY A 159 -7.21 -6.31 13.68
N THR A 160 -6.65 -5.18 14.06
CA THR A 160 -6.38 -4.05 13.15
C THR A 160 -5.01 -3.49 13.42
N LEU A 161 -4.27 -3.20 12.36
CA LEU A 161 -2.96 -2.56 12.38
C LEU A 161 -2.96 -1.39 11.41
N THR A 162 -2.42 -0.25 11.84
CA THR A 162 -2.11 0.87 10.94
C THR A 162 -0.65 1.25 11.14
N ALA A 163 0.08 1.34 10.04
CA ALA A 163 1.48 1.73 10.01
C ALA A 163 1.80 2.60 8.81
N THR A 164 2.89 3.36 8.88
CA THR A 164 3.46 4.07 7.73
C THR A 164 4.86 3.52 7.47
N LEU A 165 5.12 3.18 6.21
CA LEU A 165 6.39 2.65 5.72
C LEU A 165 7.10 3.76 4.92
N PRO A 166 8.02 4.52 5.54
CA PRO A 166 8.55 5.75 4.95
C PRO A 166 9.47 5.50 3.76
N GLU A 167 10.09 4.34 3.69
CA GLU A 167 11.03 3.98 2.62
C GLU A 167 10.35 3.40 1.38
N LEU A 168 9.04 3.09 1.45
CA LEU A 168 8.30 2.43 0.39
C LEU A 168 7.37 3.38 -0.38
N THR A 169 7.02 2.98 -1.60
CA THR A 169 6.14 3.74 -2.49
C THR A 169 5.16 2.84 -3.24
N LEU A 170 4.08 3.41 -3.74
CA LEU A 170 3.18 2.81 -4.74
C LEU A 170 3.49 3.32 -6.16
N GLY A 171 4.47 4.22 -6.30
CA GLY A 171 4.98 4.69 -7.59
C GLY A 171 5.90 3.69 -8.26
N THR A 172 6.85 4.19 -9.04
CA THR A 172 7.88 3.38 -9.71
C THR A 172 9.15 3.27 -8.87
N GLY A 173 10.02 2.30 -9.20
CA GLY A 173 11.33 2.15 -8.58
C GLY A 173 11.48 0.86 -7.77
N ARG A 174 12.70 0.63 -7.27
CA ARG A 174 13.06 -0.58 -6.51
C ARG A 174 12.28 -0.72 -5.19
N ASN A 175 11.90 0.41 -4.59
CA ASN A 175 11.14 0.49 -3.34
C ASN A 175 9.62 0.51 -3.55
N SER A 176 9.15 0.23 -4.77
CA SER A 176 7.72 0.15 -5.06
C SER A 176 7.13 -1.18 -4.63
N LEU A 177 5.98 -1.14 -3.94
CA LEU A 177 5.18 -2.33 -3.64
C LEU A 177 4.54 -2.93 -4.90
N LEU A 178 4.45 -2.14 -5.98
CA LEU A 178 3.89 -2.53 -7.27
C LEU A 178 4.98 -2.77 -8.33
N LYS A 179 6.23 -3.01 -7.89
CA LYS A 179 7.36 -3.34 -8.79
C LYS A 179 7.07 -4.58 -9.65
N GLN A 180 7.87 -4.81 -10.66
CA GLN A 180 7.82 -6.04 -11.43
C GLN A 180 7.95 -7.27 -10.51
N GLY A 181 7.07 -8.27 -10.68
CA GLY A 181 6.94 -9.41 -9.78
C GLY A 181 6.07 -9.15 -8.54
N GLY A 182 5.70 -7.89 -8.28
CA GLY A 182 4.85 -7.50 -7.16
C GLY A 182 5.47 -7.71 -5.78
N THR A 183 4.65 -7.58 -4.76
CA THR A 183 4.95 -7.89 -3.34
C THR A 183 3.77 -8.61 -2.71
N ALA A 184 3.98 -9.24 -1.56
CA ALA A 184 2.92 -9.87 -0.80
C ALA A 184 3.00 -9.44 0.68
N ILE A 185 1.85 -9.36 1.34
CA ILE A 185 1.76 -9.22 2.80
C ILE A 185 1.60 -10.62 3.41
N VAL A 186 2.42 -10.94 4.41
CA VAL A 186 2.43 -12.24 5.08
C VAL A 186 2.21 -12.06 6.58
N ILE A 187 1.37 -12.90 7.17
CA ILE A 187 1.12 -12.98 8.60
C ILE A 187 1.70 -14.28 9.12
N HIS A 188 2.41 -14.20 10.25
CA HIS A 188 3.08 -15.34 10.89
C HIS A 188 2.28 -15.89 12.09
N ALA A 189 2.62 -17.12 12.51
CA ALA A 189 1.93 -17.82 13.59
C ALA A 189 2.11 -17.18 14.96
N GLY A 190 3.04 -16.25 15.12
CA GLY A 190 3.29 -15.58 16.39
C GLY A 190 4.30 -14.45 16.28
N ALA A 191 4.82 -14.01 17.41
CA ALA A 191 5.83 -12.96 17.54
C ALA A 191 6.71 -13.21 18.77
N ASN A 192 7.87 -12.53 18.84
CA ASN A 192 8.72 -12.49 20.02
C ASN A 192 9.10 -13.89 20.56
N GLY A 193 9.34 -14.86 19.65
CA GLY A 193 9.68 -16.23 20.01
C GLY A 193 8.51 -17.10 20.48
N LYS A 194 7.27 -16.57 20.45
CA LYS A 194 6.06 -17.26 20.92
C LYS A 194 5.06 -17.44 19.79
N SER A 195 4.61 -18.67 19.57
CA SER A 195 3.51 -18.97 18.65
C SER A 195 2.17 -18.88 19.36
N THR A 196 1.16 -18.39 18.65
CA THR A 196 -0.23 -18.41 19.09
C THR A 196 -0.93 -19.74 18.76
N ILE A 197 -0.26 -20.59 17.97
CA ILE A 197 -0.77 -21.89 17.51
C ILE A 197 0.06 -22.99 18.17
N PRO A 198 -0.54 -23.94 18.91
CA PRO A 198 0.17 -25.02 19.54
C PRO A 198 1.00 -25.85 18.56
N ASN A 199 2.22 -26.20 18.91
CA ASN A 199 3.15 -27.02 18.12
C ASN A 199 3.51 -26.47 16.74
N VAL A 200 3.34 -25.17 16.51
CA VAL A 200 3.72 -24.46 15.30
C VAL A 200 4.81 -23.43 15.65
N ASP A 201 5.87 -23.38 14.86
CA ASP A 201 6.91 -22.35 15.02
C ASP A 201 6.31 -20.96 14.78
N TYR A 202 6.69 -19.96 15.61
CA TYR A 202 6.15 -18.60 15.54
C TYR A 202 6.46 -17.89 14.22
N LYS A 203 7.51 -18.31 13.49
CA LYS A 203 7.88 -17.80 12.16
C LYS A 203 7.07 -18.42 11.02
N THR A 204 6.28 -19.47 11.30
CA THR A 204 5.46 -20.11 10.27
C THR A 204 4.50 -19.08 9.63
N ARG A 205 4.49 -19.05 8.31
CA ARG A 205 3.58 -18.18 7.53
C ARG A 205 2.20 -18.81 7.52
N ILE A 206 1.22 -18.14 8.09
CA ILE A 206 -0.15 -18.67 8.25
C ILE A 206 -1.17 -18.05 7.31
N ALA A 207 -0.86 -16.87 6.78
CA ALA A 207 -1.72 -16.20 5.80
C ALA A 207 -0.89 -15.29 4.90
N CYS A 208 -1.35 -15.13 3.66
CA CYS A 208 -0.66 -14.38 2.62
C CYS A 208 -1.66 -13.67 1.69
N GLY A 209 -1.29 -12.48 1.22
CA GLY A 209 -2.07 -11.73 0.24
C GLY A 209 -1.17 -10.93 -0.70
N VAL A 210 -1.42 -11.04 -2.00
CA VAL A 210 -0.69 -10.28 -3.03
C VAL A 210 -1.15 -8.84 -3.04
N VAL A 211 -0.22 -7.89 -3.05
CA VAL A 211 -0.49 -6.45 -3.19
C VAL A 211 -0.81 -6.14 -4.65
N LYS A 212 -1.99 -5.56 -4.91
CA LYS A 212 -2.48 -5.23 -6.25
C LYS A 212 -2.88 -3.76 -6.34
N PRO A 213 -2.64 -3.07 -7.46
CA PRO A 213 -3.13 -1.71 -7.66
C PRO A 213 -4.66 -1.66 -7.57
N GLN A 214 -5.17 -0.54 -7.08
CA GLN A 214 -6.61 -0.28 -6.98
C GLN A 214 -7.04 0.74 -8.02
#